data_921b5c13d88be130a0ba3b305cc57d1a
#
_entry.id   921b5c13d88be130a0ba3b305cc57d1a
#
_cell.length_a   1.000
_cell.length_b   1.000
_cell.length_c   1.000
_cell.angle_alpha   90.00
_cell.angle_beta   90.00
_cell.angle_gamma   90.00
#
_symmetry.space_group_name_H-M   'P 1'
#
loop_
_entity.id
_entity.type
_entity.pdbx_description
1 polymer ?
#
loop_
_entity_poly.entity_id
_entity_poly.type
_entity_poly.pdbx_seq_one_letter_code
_entity_poly.pdbx_strand_id
1 'polypeptide(L)' 'MSDWKESEYSNIYVGTEEQVSPVLTSVEAAEYLKMHVKTVCRLAKDGKIPAKKVGSEWRFLKSVLDRWLAMEVTS' A
#
# COMPACT_ATOMS: atom_id res chain seq x y z
N MET A 1 -13.05 11.21 -5.16
CA MET A 1 -12.70 11.15 -4.73
C MET A 1 -12.52 11.64 -3.85
N SER A 2 -12.21 11.87 -3.54
CA SER A 2 -12.26 12.02 -2.53
C SER A 2 -11.47 13.08 -1.98
N ASP A 3 -12.05 14.15 -1.64
CA ASP A 3 -11.38 15.27 -1.05
C ASP A 3 -10.75 14.90 0.26
N TRP A 4 -11.41 14.03 0.99
CA TRP A 4 -10.85 13.66 2.29
C TRP A 4 -9.51 12.97 2.11
N LYS A 5 -9.38 12.24 1.04
CA LYS A 5 -8.13 11.56 0.80
C LYS A 5 -7.00 12.54 0.54
N GLU A 6 -7.29 13.53 -0.23
CA GLU A 6 -6.28 14.53 -0.51
C GLU A 6 -5.89 15.27 0.74
N SER A 7 -6.85 15.56 1.58
CA SER A 7 -6.55 16.23 2.84
C SER A 7 -5.62 15.41 3.69
N GLU A 8 -5.90 14.13 3.79
CA GLU A 8 -5.08 13.28 4.62
C GLU A 8 -3.67 13.18 4.09
N TYR A 9 -3.54 13.07 2.79
CA TYR A 9 -2.22 13.00 2.19
C TYR A 9 -1.47 14.30 2.40
N SER A 10 -2.17 15.40 2.29
CA SER A 10 -1.54 16.70 2.51
C SER A 10 -1.00 16.79 3.92
N ASN A 11 -1.77 16.35 4.88
CA ASN A 11 -1.33 16.40 6.26
C ASN A 11 -0.10 15.55 6.49
N ILE A 12 -0.08 14.39 5.88
CA ILE A 12 1.04 13.50 6.06
C ILE A 12 2.31 14.13 5.52
N TYR A 13 2.21 14.68 4.32
CA TYR A 13 3.40 15.22 3.68
C TYR A 13 3.88 16.48 4.35
N VAL A 14 2.96 17.26 4.89
CA VAL A 14 3.35 18.48 5.55
C VAL A 14 3.96 18.21 6.90
N GLY A 15 3.58 17.12 7.53
CA GLY A 15 4.04 16.84 8.87
C GLY A 15 5.53 16.63 8.94
N THR A 16 5.98 15.45 8.68
CA THR A 16 7.39 15.13 8.75
C THR A 16 7.71 14.08 7.72
N GLU A 17 8.97 13.97 7.40
CA GLU A 17 9.40 12.97 6.45
C GLU A 17 9.27 11.57 7.02
N GLU A 18 9.37 11.46 8.31
CA GLU A 18 9.26 10.15 8.92
C GLU A 18 7.91 9.51 8.70
N GLN A 19 6.92 10.35 8.44
CA GLN A 19 5.57 9.84 8.24
C GLN A 19 5.30 9.47 6.80
N VAL A 20 6.21 9.80 5.91
CA VAL A 20 6.05 9.48 4.50
C VAL A 20 6.49 8.04 4.30
N SER A 21 5.55 7.22 3.90
CA SER A 21 5.85 5.81 3.72
C SER A 21 6.38 5.56 2.32
N PRO A 22 7.33 4.66 2.18
CA PRO A 22 7.81 4.32 0.84
C PRO A 22 6.70 3.75 -0.01
N VAL A 23 6.73 4.10 -1.28
CA VAL A 23 5.82 3.54 -2.26
C VAL A 23 6.51 2.34 -2.90
N LEU A 24 5.84 1.22 -2.89
CA LEU A 24 6.41 -0.03 -3.37
C LEU A 24 5.76 -0.43 -4.68
N THR A 25 6.56 -0.98 -5.57
CA THR A 25 6.04 -1.64 -6.77
C THR A 25 5.52 -3.01 -6.39
N SER A 26 4.90 -3.69 -7.36
CA SER A 26 4.42 -5.04 -7.11
C SER A 26 5.56 -5.98 -6.71
N VAL A 27 6.70 -5.85 -7.40
CA VAL A 27 7.83 -6.69 -7.08
C VAL A 27 8.35 -6.40 -5.69
N GLU A 28 8.46 -5.13 -5.36
CA GLU A 28 8.96 -4.75 -4.03
C GLU A 28 7.99 -5.19 -2.95
N ALA A 29 6.70 -5.04 -3.20
CA ALA A 29 5.71 -5.47 -2.22
C ALA A 29 5.75 -6.98 -2.03
N ALA A 30 5.94 -7.71 -3.12
CA ALA A 30 6.03 -9.17 -3.05
C ALA A 30 7.24 -9.58 -2.22
N GLU A 31 8.37 -8.93 -2.44
CA GLU A 31 9.55 -9.23 -1.66
C GLU A 31 9.34 -8.88 -0.19
N TYR A 32 8.72 -7.76 0.05
CA TYR A 32 8.48 -7.32 1.41
C TYR A 32 7.56 -8.26 2.15
N LEU A 33 6.53 -8.76 1.46
CA LEU A 33 5.57 -9.66 2.06
C LEU A 33 5.98 -11.11 1.97
N LYS A 34 7.11 -11.39 1.32
CA LYS A 34 7.58 -12.76 1.14
C LYS A 34 6.58 -13.58 0.35
N MET A 35 6.04 -12.99 -0.71
CA MET A 35 5.04 -13.65 -1.54
C MET A 35 5.48 -13.59 -2.99
N HIS A 36 4.83 -14.39 -3.79
CA HIS A 36 5.06 -14.36 -5.23
C HIS A 36 4.41 -13.11 -5.81
N VAL A 37 5.09 -12.48 -6.77
CA VAL A 37 4.58 -11.24 -7.33
C VAL A 37 3.23 -11.45 -8.01
N LYS A 38 3.03 -12.59 -8.65
CA LYS A 38 1.74 -12.87 -9.29
C LYS A 38 0.63 -12.93 -8.26
N THR A 39 0.92 -13.49 -7.11
CA THR A 39 -0.07 -13.57 -6.04
C THR A 39 -0.41 -12.18 -5.53
N VAL A 40 0.59 -11.34 -5.36
CA VAL A 40 0.35 -9.98 -4.89
C VAL A 40 -0.52 -9.22 -5.88
N CYS A 41 -0.22 -9.35 -7.16
CA CYS A 41 -1.01 -8.65 -8.17
C CYS A 41 -2.45 -9.15 -8.20
N ARG A 42 -2.64 -10.45 -8.04
CA ARG A 42 -3.99 -10.99 -8.02
C ARG A 42 -4.77 -10.51 -6.81
N LEU A 43 -4.12 -10.49 -5.65
CA LEU A 43 -4.78 -10.02 -4.46
C LEU A 43 -5.13 -8.53 -4.57
N ALA A 44 -4.25 -7.76 -5.19
CA ALA A 44 -4.53 -6.34 -5.38
C ALA A 44 -5.72 -6.17 -6.31
N LYS A 45 -5.76 -6.94 -7.38
CA LYS A 45 -6.85 -6.85 -8.32
C LYS A 45 -8.17 -7.25 -7.67
N ASP A 46 -8.14 -8.23 -6.79
CA ASP A 46 -9.33 -8.69 -6.11
C ASP A 46 -9.72 -7.82 -4.93
N GLY A 47 -8.92 -6.81 -4.64
CA GLY A 47 -9.22 -5.94 -3.51
C GLY A 47 -8.96 -6.57 -2.16
N LYS A 48 -8.14 -7.59 -2.11
CA LYS A 48 -7.86 -8.28 -0.87
C LYS A 48 -6.59 -7.79 -0.20
N ILE A 49 -5.86 -6.92 -0.84
CA ILE A 49 -4.68 -6.32 -0.27
C ILE A 49 -4.73 -4.83 -0.63
N PRO A 50 -4.39 -3.94 0.30
CA PRO A 50 -4.49 -2.50 0.03
C PRO A 50 -3.47 -2.08 -1.02
N ALA A 51 -3.98 -1.55 -2.12
CA ALA A 51 -3.15 -1.14 -3.23
C ALA A 51 -3.90 -0.14 -4.07
N LYS A 52 -3.17 0.57 -4.88
CA LYS A 52 -3.75 1.53 -5.80
C LYS A 52 -3.16 1.30 -7.18
N LYS A 53 -4.03 1.26 -8.18
CA LYS A 53 -3.55 1.10 -9.54
C LYS A 53 -3.25 2.47 -10.11
N VAL A 54 -2.01 2.68 -10.47
CA VAL A 54 -1.56 3.94 -11.03
C VAL A 54 -1.09 3.65 -12.45
N GLY A 55 -1.82 4.17 -13.41
CA GLY A 55 -1.58 3.78 -14.77
C GLY A 55 -1.92 2.32 -14.96
N SER A 56 -0.98 1.54 -15.39
CA SER A 56 -1.21 0.12 -15.57
C SER A 56 -0.51 -0.73 -14.53
N GLU A 57 0.00 -0.10 -13.45
CA GLU A 57 0.78 -0.84 -12.46
C GLU A 57 0.23 -0.58 -11.07
N TRP A 58 0.40 -1.57 -10.21
CA TRP A 58 -0.03 -1.46 -8.84
C TRP A 58 1.04 -0.78 -8.00
N ARG A 59 0.58 0.02 -7.05
CA ARG A 59 1.46 0.68 -6.10
C ARG A 59 0.95 0.42 -4.70
N PHE A 60 1.87 0.26 -3.76
CA PHE A 60 1.55 -0.09 -2.40
C PHE A 60 2.27 0.87 -1.46
N LEU A 61 1.64 1.20 -0.35
CA LEU A 61 2.31 1.97 0.69
C LEU A 61 2.76 1.02 1.77
N LYS A 62 4.03 1.09 2.10
CA LYS A 62 4.59 0.16 3.08
C LYS A 62 3.87 0.24 4.41
N SER A 63 3.59 1.45 4.89
CA SER A 63 2.93 1.59 6.17
C SER A 63 1.54 0.98 6.17
N VAL A 64 0.85 1.08 5.05
CA VAL A 64 -0.48 0.51 4.94
C VAL A 64 -0.40 -1.01 4.89
N LEU A 65 0.60 -1.53 4.20
CA LEU A 65 0.80 -2.98 4.18
C LEU A 65 1.11 -3.51 5.58
N ASP A 66 1.91 -2.76 6.32
CA ASP A 66 2.24 -3.17 7.69
C ASP A 66 0.99 -3.25 8.54
N ARG A 67 0.14 -2.25 8.43
CA ARG A 67 -1.09 -2.24 9.21
C ARG A 67 -2.03 -3.36 8.79
N TRP A 68 -2.14 -3.56 7.48
CA TRP A 68 -3.00 -4.61 6.97
C TRP A 68 -2.52 -5.98 7.45
N LEU A 69 -1.23 -6.19 7.38
CA LEU A 69 -0.66 -7.46 7.79
C LEU A 69 -0.86 -7.70 9.29
N ALA A 70 -0.68 -6.66 10.08
CA ALA A 70 -0.87 -6.79 11.52
C ALA A 70 -2.30 -7.17 11.85
N MET A 71 -3.26 -6.60 11.14
CA MET A 71 -4.65 -6.91 11.39
C MET A 71 -4.97 -8.34 11.00
N GLU A 72 -4.40 -8.81 9.91
CA GLU A 72 -4.65 -10.18 9.48
C GLU A 72 -4.05 -11.17 10.46
N VAL A 73 -2.87 -10.83 10.96
CA VAL A 73 -2.17 -11.75 11.86
C VAL A 73 -2.86 -11.87 13.20
N THR A 74 -3.43 -10.77 13.68
CA THR A 74 -4.04 -10.77 15.00
C THR A 74 -5.45 -11.31 15.00
N SER A 75 -6.05 -11.49 13.87
CA SER A 75 -7.41 -12.03 13.85
C SER A 75 -7.39 -13.57 13.86
#